data_0942ddb549422ff584019e5aa5f1ce7f
#
_entry.id   0942ddb549422ff584019e5aa5f1ce7f
#
_cell.length_a   1.000
_cell.length_b   1.000
_cell.length_c   1.000
_cell.angle_alpha   90.00
_cell.angle_beta   90.00
_cell.angle_gamma   90.00
#
_symmetry.space_group_name_H-M   'P 1'
#
loop_
_entity.id
_entity.type
_entity.pdbx_description
1 polymer ?
#
loop_
_entity_poly.entity_id
_entity_poly.type
_entity_poly.pdbx_seq_one_letter_code
_entity_poly.pdbx_strand_id
1 'polypeptide(L)'
;MTVNIENESENLQKLREKLSKEPGEIINEIILAVLDHENCPYECAADVLITDDDMIRQINKEQRDIDKATDVLSFPMVDFASPSDFEGFDDRYELFEPDSGELLLGDIVLSAEHIMAQAEEYGHSCDRELAFLTAHSMLHLLGYDHMEDEERETMEQKQRDILDEAGYHR
;
A
#
# COMPACT_ATOMS: atom_id res chain seq x y z
N MET A 1 -5.34 13.31 -7.37
CA MET A 1 -5.27 12.19 -6.41
C MET A 1 -4.90 12.69 -5.02
N THR A 2 -5.53 12.14 -4.00
CA THR A 2 -5.27 12.51 -2.61
C THR A 2 -4.74 11.31 -1.83
N VAL A 3 -3.55 11.43 -1.27
CA VAL A 3 -2.99 10.44 -0.34
C VAL A 3 -2.76 11.15 0.99
N ASN A 4 -3.55 10.79 1.99
CA ASN A 4 -3.41 11.34 3.34
C ASN A 4 -2.44 10.45 4.12
N ILE A 5 -1.33 11.01 4.57
CA ILE A 5 -0.31 10.26 5.28
C ILE A 5 -0.21 10.77 6.72
N GLU A 6 -0.48 9.90 7.66
CA GLU A 6 -0.30 10.17 9.09
C GLU A 6 0.92 9.43 9.60
N ASN A 7 1.74 10.12 10.38
CA ASN A 7 2.95 9.58 10.97
C ASN A 7 2.79 9.49 12.49
N GLU A 8 2.62 8.28 12.98
CA GLU A 8 2.50 7.99 14.43
C GLU A 8 3.59 7.05 14.94
N SER A 9 4.72 7.03 14.24
CA SER A 9 5.86 6.19 14.61
C SER A 9 6.85 6.95 15.49
N GLU A 10 7.27 6.34 16.59
CA GLU A 10 8.39 6.83 17.40
C GLU A 10 9.73 6.62 16.69
N ASN A 11 9.74 5.80 15.65
CA ASN A 11 10.93 5.47 14.85
C ASN A 11 10.99 6.24 13.52
N LEU A 12 10.13 7.22 13.33
CA LEU A 12 10.04 7.97 12.07
C LEU A 12 11.36 8.63 11.68
N GLN A 13 12.05 9.24 12.65
CA GLN A 13 13.35 9.88 12.39
C GLN A 13 14.40 8.87 11.96
N LYS A 14 14.44 7.70 12.59
CA LYS A 14 15.35 6.62 12.21
C LYS A 14 15.08 6.14 10.79
N LEU A 15 13.80 6.00 10.45
CA LEU A 15 13.39 5.61 9.09
C LEU A 15 13.81 6.67 8.08
N ARG A 16 13.58 7.95 8.36
CA ARG A 16 13.98 9.06 7.49
C ARG A 16 15.48 9.05 7.20
N GLU A 17 16.30 8.75 8.19
CA GLU A 17 17.76 8.68 8.03
C GLU A 17 18.20 7.56 7.08
N LYS A 18 17.38 6.54 6.93
CA LYS A 18 17.65 5.37 6.07
C LYS A 18 17.02 5.49 4.67
N LEU A 19 16.18 6.49 4.46
CA LEU A 19 15.51 6.74 3.17
C LEU A 19 16.26 7.83 2.39
N SER A 20 16.22 7.74 1.07
CA SER A 20 16.81 8.75 0.19
C SER A 20 15.95 10.00 0.05
N LYS A 21 14.66 9.90 0.40
CA LYS A 21 13.68 11.01 0.35
C LYS A 21 12.58 10.76 1.38
N GLU A 22 11.69 11.73 1.56
CA GLU A 22 10.62 11.61 2.54
C GLU A 22 9.73 10.39 2.28
N PRO A 23 9.27 9.69 3.34
CA PRO A 23 8.40 8.52 3.16
C PRO A 23 7.18 8.80 2.30
N GLY A 24 6.57 9.97 2.47
CA GLY A 24 5.40 10.39 1.70
C GLY A 24 5.65 10.51 0.21
N GLU A 25 6.85 10.90 -0.19
CA GLU A 25 7.23 10.99 -1.60
C GLU A 25 7.29 9.60 -2.24
N ILE A 26 7.90 8.64 -1.55
CA ILE A 26 7.99 7.26 -2.03
C ILE A 26 6.60 6.64 -2.13
N ILE A 27 5.78 6.82 -1.08
CA ILE A 27 4.43 6.29 -1.04
C ILE A 27 3.59 6.86 -2.20
N ASN A 28 3.62 8.17 -2.41
CA ASN A 28 2.89 8.81 -3.51
C ASN A 28 3.34 8.31 -4.88
N GLU A 29 4.65 8.23 -5.10
CA GLU A 29 5.21 7.69 -6.36
C GLU A 29 4.67 6.31 -6.66
N ILE A 30 4.71 5.43 -5.66
CA ILE A 30 4.31 4.03 -5.86
C ILE A 30 2.80 3.89 -6.05
N ILE A 31 2.01 4.64 -5.29
CA ILE A 31 0.56 4.61 -5.47
C ILE A 31 0.18 5.04 -6.89
N LEU A 32 0.78 6.12 -7.38
CA LEU A 32 0.57 6.56 -8.76
C LEU A 32 1.04 5.52 -9.78
N ALA A 33 2.20 4.93 -9.54
CA ALA A 33 2.76 3.90 -10.44
C ALA A 33 1.84 2.68 -10.52
N VAL A 34 1.26 2.25 -9.40
CA VAL A 34 0.32 1.13 -9.39
C VAL A 34 -0.96 1.48 -10.16
N LEU A 35 -1.53 2.66 -9.92
CA LEU A 35 -2.74 3.10 -10.61
C LEU A 35 -2.54 3.22 -12.12
N ASP A 36 -1.39 3.75 -12.55
CA ASP A 36 -1.04 3.86 -13.95
C ASP A 36 -0.85 2.48 -14.59
N HIS A 37 -0.14 1.60 -13.92
CA HIS A 37 0.11 0.23 -14.39
C HIS A 37 -1.20 -0.55 -14.57
N GLU A 38 -2.16 -0.32 -13.68
CA GLU A 38 -3.45 -1.00 -13.70
C GLU A 38 -4.51 -0.27 -14.52
N ASN A 39 -4.14 0.80 -15.21
CA ASN A 39 -5.03 1.57 -16.06
C ASN A 39 -6.29 2.07 -15.36
N CYS A 40 -6.14 2.53 -14.10
CA CYS A 40 -7.26 3.08 -13.36
C CYS A 40 -7.78 4.34 -14.03
N PRO A 41 -9.08 4.40 -14.40
CA PRO A 41 -9.64 5.54 -15.13
C PRO A 41 -10.08 6.70 -14.21
N TYR A 42 -9.89 6.56 -12.91
CA TYR A 42 -10.37 7.53 -11.92
C TYR A 42 -9.24 8.17 -11.14
N GLU A 43 -9.47 9.41 -10.70
CA GLU A 43 -8.69 9.99 -9.62
C GLU A 43 -9.08 9.27 -8.33
N CYS A 44 -8.10 8.95 -7.49
CA CYS A 44 -8.30 8.12 -6.32
C CYS A 44 -7.87 8.80 -5.03
N ALA A 45 -8.41 8.31 -3.91
CA ALA A 45 -7.98 8.71 -2.57
C ALA A 45 -7.64 7.46 -1.76
N ALA A 46 -6.58 7.55 -0.96
CA ALA A 46 -6.18 6.51 -0.02
C ALA A 46 -5.59 7.15 1.23
N ASP A 47 -5.77 6.49 2.37
CA ASP A 47 -5.20 6.91 3.64
C ASP A 47 -4.09 5.96 4.04
N VAL A 48 -2.95 6.51 4.47
CA VAL A 48 -1.79 5.73 4.89
C VAL A 48 -1.37 6.16 6.30
N LEU A 49 -1.26 5.18 7.19
CA LEU A 49 -0.74 5.38 8.53
C LEU A 49 0.63 4.70 8.63
N ILE A 50 1.66 5.46 9.03
CA ILE A 50 2.97 4.92 9.37
C ILE A 50 3.05 4.87 10.88
N THR A 51 3.20 3.68 11.43
CA THR A 51 3.26 3.45 12.87
C THR A 51 4.35 2.43 13.21
N ASP A 52 4.26 1.83 14.39
CA ASP A 52 5.23 0.84 14.88
C ASP A 52 4.54 -0.49 15.22
N ASP A 53 5.34 -1.49 15.60
CA ASP A 53 4.87 -2.86 15.81
C ASP A 53 3.76 -2.98 16.86
N ASP A 54 3.85 -2.23 17.94
CA ASP A 54 2.83 -2.30 19.02
C ASP A 54 1.45 -1.86 18.51
N MET A 55 1.39 -0.75 17.77
CA MET A 55 0.14 -0.24 17.23
C MET A 55 -0.41 -1.11 16.11
N ILE A 56 0.44 -1.55 15.18
CA ILE A 56 -0.03 -2.38 14.07
C ILE A 56 -0.50 -3.75 14.58
N ARG A 57 0.10 -4.28 15.63
CA ARG A 57 -0.36 -5.47 16.31
C ARG A 57 -1.76 -5.28 16.88
N GLN A 58 -1.98 -4.13 17.56
CA GLN A 58 -3.28 -3.80 18.12
C GLN A 58 -4.35 -3.67 17.04
N ILE A 59 -4.05 -2.98 15.94
CA ILE A 59 -4.96 -2.84 14.80
C ILE A 59 -5.28 -4.21 14.19
N ASN A 60 -4.26 -5.04 14.00
CA ASN A 60 -4.42 -6.39 13.45
C ASN A 60 -5.32 -7.25 14.34
N LYS A 61 -5.16 -7.15 15.64
CA LYS A 61 -5.98 -7.86 16.62
C LYS A 61 -7.45 -7.38 16.58
N GLU A 62 -7.67 -6.08 16.57
CA GLU A 62 -9.00 -5.48 16.57
C GLU A 62 -9.76 -5.71 15.26
N GLN A 63 -9.08 -5.60 14.12
CA GLN A 63 -9.71 -5.64 12.80
C GLN A 63 -9.75 -7.02 12.17
N ARG A 64 -8.78 -7.88 12.47
CA ARG A 64 -8.62 -9.19 11.83
C ARG A 64 -8.59 -10.36 12.82
N ASP A 65 -8.67 -10.09 14.11
CA ASP A 65 -8.58 -11.07 15.19
C ASP A 65 -7.25 -11.85 15.17
N ILE A 66 -6.17 -11.17 14.76
CA ILE A 66 -4.82 -11.73 14.72
C ILE A 66 -3.94 -10.91 15.64
N ASP A 67 -3.58 -11.47 16.81
CA ASP A 67 -2.75 -10.79 17.82
C ASP A 67 -1.27 -10.92 17.49
N LYS A 68 -0.84 -10.23 16.42
CA LYS A 68 0.52 -10.30 15.91
C LYS A 68 0.87 -9.02 15.14
N ALA A 69 2.09 -8.52 15.35
CA ALA A 69 2.62 -7.44 14.53
C ALA A 69 2.92 -7.96 13.12
N THR A 70 2.81 -7.08 12.14
CA THR A 70 3.09 -7.38 10.74
C THR A 70 3.74 -6.18 10.07
N ASP A 71 4.13 -6.31 8.83
CA ASP A 71 4.77 -5.23 8.05
C ASP A 71 3.76 -4.23 7.51
N VAL A 72 2.66 -4.70 6.93
CA VAL A 72 1.63 -3.86 6.31
C VAL A 72 0.25 -4.50 6.47
N LEU A 73 -0.75 -3.64 6.65
CA LEU A 73 -2.16 -4.03 6.64
C LEU A 73 -2.88 -3.23 5.55
N SER A 74 -3.80 -3.89 4.85
CA SER A 74 -4.61 -3.30 3.80
C SER A 74 -6.09 -3.45 4.14
N PHE A 75 -6.84 -2.34 4.10
CA PHE A 75 -8.28 -2.32 4.39
C PHE A 75 -9.03 -1.76 3.19
N PRO A 76 -9.41 -2.60 2.21
CA PRO A 76 -10.11 -2.14 1.02
C PRO A 76 -11.50 -1.58 1.34
N MET A 77 -11.85 -0.48 0.70
CA MET A 77 -13.22 0.09 0.73
C MET A 77 -14.05 -0.32 -0.48
N VAL A 78 -13.41 -0.93 -1.48
CA VAL A 78 -14.07 -1.35 -2.71
C VAL A 78 -13.94 -2.87 -2.87
N ASP A 79 -15.05 -3.52 -3.18
CA ASP A 79 -15.06 -4.92 -3.57
C ASP A 79 -15.01 -5.00 -5.10
N PHE A 80 -13.88 -5.46 -5.63
CA PHE A 80 -13.70 -5.66 -7.06
C PHE A 80 -14.22 -7.04 -7.46
N ALA A 81 -15.00 -7.12 -8.54
CA ALA A 81 -15.47 -8.39 -9.08
C ALA A 81 -14.32 -9.28 -9.55
N SER A 82 -13.29 -8.65 -10.11
CA SER A 82 -11.99 -9.26 -10.40
C SER A 82 -10.92 -8.16 -10.26
N PRO A 83 -9.63 -8.52 -10.14
CA PRO A 83 -8.59 -7.52 -9.88
C PRO A 83 -8.58 -6.40 -10.92
N SER A 84 -8.61 -5.16 -10.44
CA SER A 84 -8.59 -3.93 -11.24
C SER A 84 -9.70 -3.83 -12.28
N ASP A 85 -10.84 -4.43 -11.99
CA ASP A 85 -12.02 -4.34 -12.85
C ASP A 85 -12.89 -3.16 -12.42
N PHE A 86 -12.78 -2.05 -13.14
CA PHE A 86 -13.49 -0.81 -12.87
C PHE A 86 -14.83 -0.69 -13.60
N GLU A 87 -15.27 -1.75 -14.26
CA GLU A 87 -16.52 -1.75 -15.03
C GLU A 87 -17.72 -1.48 -14.14
N GLY A 88 -18.58 -0.56 -14.56
CA GLY A 88 -19.82 -0.23 -13.86
C GLY A 88 -19.64 0.75 -12.69
N PHE A 89 -18.44 1.24 -12.42
CA PHE A 89 -18.19 2.15 -11.30
C PHE A 89 -18.83 3.52 -11.49
N ASP A 90 -19.03 3.97 -12.72
CA ASP A 90 -19.64 5.29 -13.00
C ASP A 90 -21.02 5.49 -12.36
N ASP A 91 -21.76 4.40 -12.16
CA ASP A 91 -23.10 4.42 -11.57
C ASP A 91 -23.08 4.11 -10.07
N ARG A 92 -21.91 3.90 -9.48
CA ARG A 92 -21.76 3.54 -8.07
C ARG A 92 -21.25 4.73 -7.26
N TYR A 93 -22.11 5.71 -7.04
CA TYR A 93 -21.79 6.97 -6.37
C TYR A 93 -21.25 6.79 -4.95
N GLU A 94 -21.66 5.71 -4.27
CA GLU A 94 -21.20 5.39 -2.90
C GLU A 94 -19.69 5.09 -2.81
N LEU A 95 -19.06 4.79 -3.93
CA LEU A 95 -17.61 4.50 -3.95
C LEU A 95 -16.75 5.76 -4.02
N PHE A 96 -17.36 6.90 -4.30
CA PHE A 96 -16.64 8.14 -4.57
C PHE A 96 -16.86 9.17 -3.46
N GLU A 97 -15.81 9.96 -3.19
CA GLU A 97 -15.90 11.06 -2.24
C GLU A 97 -16.80 12.14 -2.84
N PRO A 98 -17.88 12.60 -2.13
CA PRO A 98 -18.87 13.50 -2.72
C PRO A 98 -18.34 14.85 -3.19
N ASP A 99 -17.35 15.41 -2.50
CA ASP A 99 -16.84 16.75 -2.82
C ASP A 99 -15.76 16.73 -3.91
N SER A 100 -14.83 15.78 -3.83
CA SER A 100 -13.70 15.71 -4.78
C SER A 100 -13.99 14.83 -6.00
N GLY A 101 -14.93 13.90 -5.89
CA GLY A 101 -15.20 12.92 -6.93
C GLY A 101 -14.17 11.81 -7.03
N GLU A 102 -13.25 11.71 -6.06
CA GLU A 102 -12.21 10.69 -6.06
C GLU A 102 -12.74 9.33 -5.61
N LEU A 103 -12.27 8.26 -6.25
CA LEU A 103 -12.57 6.88 -5.86
C LEU A 103 -11.86 6.57 -4.53
N LEU A 104 -12.63 6.17 -3.52
CA LEU A 104 -12.12 5.85 -2.19
C LEU A 104 -11.62 4.41 -2.17
N LEU A 105 -10.30 4.23 -2.20
CA LEU A 105 -9.68 2.90 -2.29
C LEU A 105 -9.60 2.17 -0.96
N GLY A 106 -9.25 2.88 0.10
CA GLY A 106 -9.15 2.30 1.43
C GLY A 106 -7.95 2.79 2.22
N ASP A 107 -7.56 1.99 3.23
CA ASP A 107 -6.51 2.34 4.19
C ASP A 107 -5.34 1.38 4.12
N ILE A 108 -4.14 1.92 4.31
CA ILE A 108 -2.88 1.18 4.38
C ILE A 108 -2.22 1.53 5.71
N VAL A 109 -1.79 0.52 6.46
CA VAL A 109 -1.04 0.70 7.70
C VAL A 109 0.32 0.04 7.56
N LEU A 110 1.39 0.81 7.81
CA LEU A 110 2.78 0.37 7.66
C LEU A 110 3.49 0.42 9.00
N SER A 111 4.34 -0.59 9.31
CA SER A 111 5.21 -0.55 10.47
C SER A 111 6.61 -0.09 10.06
N ALA A 112 7.06 1.05 10.59
CA ALA A 112 8.41 1.57 10.38
C ALA A 112 9.47 0.58 10.88
N GLU A 113 9.23 -0.06 12.02
CA GLU A 113 10.14 -1.07 12.58
C GLU A 113 10.32 -2.25 11.64
N HIS A 114 9.21 -2.77 11.07
CA HIS A 114 9.25 -3.88 10.11
C HIS A 114 9.95 -3.48 8.80
N ILE A 115 9.71 -2.26 8.31
CA ILE A 115 10.38 -1.75 7.10
C ILE A 115 11.90 -1.81 7.27
N MET A 116 12.40 -1.28 8.38
CA MET A 116 13.84 -1.25 8.66
C MET A 116 14.41 -2.66 8.87
N ALA A 117 13.72 -3.50 9.64
CA ALA A 117 14.16 -4.86 9.92
C ALA A 117 14.18 -5.73 8.67
N GLN A 118 13.15 -5.66 7.85
CA GLN A 118 13.04 -6.45 6.61
C GLN A 118 14.04 -5.98 5.54
N ALA A 119 14.27 -4.68 5.42
CA ALA A 119 15.29 -4.16 4.51
C ALA A 119 16.66 -4.73 4.85
N GLU A 120 17.02 -4.77 6.12
CA GLU A 120 18.28 -5.36 6.59
C GLU A 120 18.32 -6.88 6.34
N GLU A 121 17.25 -7.58 6.71
CA GLU A 121 17.15 -9.03 6.54
C GLU A 121 17.28 -9.47 5.08
N TYR A 122 16.63 -8.76 4.17
CA TYR A 122 16.61 -9.09 2.74
C TYR A 122 17.77 -8.46 1.96
N GLY A 123 18.59 -7.66 2.61
CA GLY A 123 19.77 -7.06 1.98
C GLY A 123 19.48 -6.01 0.92
N HIS A 124 18.40 -5.24 1.08
CA HIS A 124 18.10 -4.13 0.19
C HIS A 124 17.80 -2.84 0.96
N SER A 125 17.64 -1.73 0.24
CA SER A 125 17.43 -0.43 0.86
C SER A 125 16.06 -0.32 1.54
N CYS A 126 15.93 0.60 2.50
CA CYS A 126 14.63 0.94 3.07
C CYS A 126 13.70 1.57 2.03
N ASP A 127 14.25 2.32 1.06
CA ASP A 127 13.48 2.85 -0.07
C ASP A 127 12.75 1.72 -0.81
N ARG A 128 13.48 0.67 -1.13
CA ARG A 128 12.95 -0.51 -1.83
C ARG A 128 11.89 -1.22 -1.00
N GLU A 129 12.14 -1.41 0.30
CA GLU A 129 11.20 -2.10 1.19
C GLU A 129 9.90 -1.31 1.33
N LEU A 130 9.99 0.00 1.56
CA LEU A 130 8.81 0.86 1.64
C LEU A 130 8.02 0.85 0.32
N ALA A 131 8.72 0.95 -0.81
CA ALA A 131 8.10 0.88 -2.13
C ALA A 131 7.42 -0.47 -2.35
N PHE A 132 8.07 -1.56 -2.00
CA PHE A 132 7.54 -2.91 -2.12
C PHE A 132 6.25 -3.11 -1.32
N LEU A 133 6.26 -2.72 -0.05
CA LEU A 133 5.08 -2.86 0.82
C LEU A 133 3.92 -1.97 0.35
N THR A 134 4.21 -0.78 -0.12
CA THR A 134 3.19 0.13 -0.66
C THR A 134 2.55 -0.46 -1.92
N ALA A 135 3.36 -0.98 -2.85
CA ALA A 135 2.86 -1.63 -4.07
C ALA A 135 2.00 -2.86 -3.73
N HIS A 136 2.48 -3.69 -2.82
CA HIS A 136 1.77 -4.89 -2.35
C HIS A 136 0.39 -4.53 -1.80
N SER A 137 0.35 -3.55 -0.90
CA SER A 137 -0.89 -3.08 -0.29
C SER A 137 -1.85 -2.48 -1.31
N MET A 138 -1.34 -1.67 -2.22
CA MET A 138 -2.18 -1.08 -3.29
C MET A 138 -2.81 -2.14 -4.19
N LEU A 139 -2.07 -3.17 -4.55
CA LEU A 139 -2.63 -4.26 -5.34
C LEU A 139 -3.75 -4.98 -4.59
N HIS A 140 -3.61 -5.16 -3.28
CA HIS A 140 -4.71 -5.68 -2.44
C HIS A 140 -5.93 -4.76 -2.47
N LEU A 141 -5.73 -3.45 -2.38
CA LEU A 141 -6.85 -2.49 -2.46
C LEU A 141 -7.56 -2.56 -3.81
N LEU A 142 -6.86 -2.95 -4.88
CA LEU A 142 -7.42 -3.11 -6.22
C LEU A 142 -7.98 -4.51 -6.49
N GLY A 143 -8.04 -5.36 -5.46
CA GLY A 143 -8.69 -6.66 -5.55
C GLY A 143 -7.78 -7.86 -5.80
N TYR A 144 -6.46 -7.65 -5.87
CA TYR A 144 -5.52 -8.77 -5.96
C TYR A 144 -5.41 -9.51 -4.64
N ASP A 145 -5.23 -10.81 -4.71
CA ASP A 145 -5.02 -11.65 -3.54
C ASP A 145 -3.87 -12.62 -3.82
N HIS A 146 -3.38 -13.29 -2.78
CA HIS A 146 -2.29 -14.26 -2.88
C HIS A 146 -2.63 -15.60 -2.20
N MET A 147 -3.91 -15.92 -2.12
CA MET A 147 -4.40 -17.17 -1.50
C MET A 147 -4.04 -18.40 -2.31
N GLU A 148 -4.06 -18.31 -3.64
CA GLU A 148 -3.72 -19.38 -4.54
C GLU A 148 -2.39 -19.12 -5.24
N ASP A 149 -1.69 -20.15 -5.69
CA ASP A 149 -0.36 -20.03 -6.30
C ASP A 149 -0.36 -19.16 -7.56
N GLU A 150 -1.36 -19.30 -8.43
CA GLU A 150 -1.47 -18.48 -9.64
C GLU A 150 -1.70 -17.00 -9.30
N GLU A 151 -2.55 -16.74 -8.32
CA GLU A 151 -2.81 -15.36 -7.84
C GLU A 151 -1.56 -14.74 -7.25
N ARG A 152 -0.81 -15.52 -6.46
CA ARG A 152 0.44 -15.08 -5.86
C ARG A 152 1.48 -14.73 -6.91
N GLU A 153 1.66 -15.60 -7.91
CA GLU A 153 2.61 -15.37 -9.00
C GLU A 153 2.27 -14.12 -9.81
N THR A 154 0.99 -13.94 -10.12
CA THR A 154 0.50 -12.75 -10.83
C THR A 154 0.79 -11.48 -10.04
N MET A 155 0.47 -11.48 -8.76
CA MET A 155 0.68 -10.34 -7.87
C MET A 155 2.16 -10.02 -7.71
N GLU A 156 3.00 -11.03 -7.49
CA GLU A 156 4.44 -10.85 -7.35
C GLU A 156 5.07 -10.32 -8.63
N GLN A 157 4.62 -10.78 -9.79
CA GLN A 157 5.14 -10.29 -11.07
C GLN A 157 4.77 -8.83 -11.28
N LYS A 158 3.54 -8.44 -10.96
CA LYS A 158 3.11 -7.04 -11.05
C LYS A 158 3.89 -6.15 -10.10
N GLN A 159 4.16 -6.61 -8.88
CA GLN A 159 4.98 -5.88 -7.93
C GLN A 159 6.38 -5.61 -8.50
N ARG A 160 7.02 -6.63 -9.07
CA ARG A 160 8.34 -6.49 -9.69
C ARG A 160 8.32 -5.49 -10.84
N ASP A 161 7.35 -5.62 -11.72
CA ASP A 161 7.22 -4.75 -12.90
C ASP A 161 7.00 -3.29 -12.49
N ILE A 162 6.12 -3.04 -11.53
CA ILE A 162 5.82 -1.70 -11.01
C ILE A 162 7.07 -1.07 -10.38
N LEU A 163 7.77 -1.83 -9.54
CA LEU A 163 8.97 -1.35 -8.86
C LEU A 163 10.10 -1.05 -9.85
N ASP A 164 10.28 -1.90 -10.85
CA ASP A 164 11.30 -1.69 -11.88
C ASP A 164 11.00 -0.44 -12.72
N GLU A 165 9.75 -0.26 -13.14
CA GLU A 165 9.30 0.91 -13.89
C GLU A 165 9.45 2.20 -13.08
N ALA A 166 9.23 2.13 -11.77
CA ALA A 166 9.36 3.28 -10.87
C ALA A 166 10.81 3.57 -10.44
N GLY A 167 11.75 2.69 -10.79
CA GLY A 167 13.17 2.88 -10.50
C GLY A 167 13.63 2.32 -9.14
N TYR A 168 12.84 1.45 -8.52
CA TYR A 168 13.19 0.82 -7.25
C TYR A 168 13.74 -0.58 -7.48
N HIS A 169 15.02 -0.65 -7.84
CA HIS A 169 15.69 -1.92 -8.13
C HIS A 169 16.29 -2.54 -6.86
N ARG A 170 16.48 -3.82 -6.91
CA ARG A 170 17.15 -4.56 -5.86
C ARG A 170 18.64 -4.32 -5.84
#